data_6fd8ca69b82de4e77cb00025b1f0222e
#
_entry.id   6fd8ca69b82de4e77cb00025b1f0222e
#
_cell.length_a   1.000
_cell.length_b   1.000
_cell.length_c   1.000
_cell.angle_alpha   90.00
_cell.angle_beta   90.00
_cell.angle_gamma   90.00
#
_symmetry.space_group_name_H-M   'P 1'
#
loop_
_entity.id
_entity.type
_entity.pdbx_description
1 polymer ?
#
loop_
_entity_poly.entity_id
_entity_poly.type
_entity_poly.pdbx_seq_one_letter_code
_entity_poly.pdbx_strand_id
1 'polypeptide(L)'
;MVNAFSCLLKKKVTGNLPVQDEEVERICREIKREIDARFGRSLAIRELDAGSDNAAEIEINNLNNAYYDVERFGISFVASPRHADVLLVTGAITHNMAIAAQKTYDAMPSPKFVVAVGEDACTGGIYRGTYAVLGGAEEILPVDMKIPGNPPTPLQILTGLLALMRSAQKKD
;
A
#
# COMPACT_ATOMS: atom_id res chain seq x y z
N MET A 1 -8.69 -44.00 -19.75
CA MET A 1 -8.29 -43.39 -18.47
C MET A 1 -6.88 -42.83 -18.63
N VAL A 2 -6.72 -41.50 -18.52
CA VAL A 2 -5.39 -40.88 -18.54
C VAL A 2 -4.76 -41.11 -17.18
N ASN A 3 -3.67 -41.85 -17.12
CA ASN A 3 -3.00 -42.18 -15.86
C ASN A 3 -2.35 -40.91 -15.29
N ALA A 4 -2.59 -40.59 -14.02
CA ALA A 4 -2.02 -39.41 -13.35
C ALA A 4 -0.47 -39.35 -13.50
N PHE A 5 0.18 -40.50 -13.58
CA PHE A 5 1.62 -40.61 -13.82
C PHE A 5 2.07 -40.15 -15.22
N SER A 6 1.19 -40.27 -16.23
CA SER A 6 1.52 -39.80 -17.57
C SER A 6 1.47 -38.29 -17.73
N CYS A 7 0.76 -37.59 -16.79
CA CYS A 7 0.72 -36.14 -16.76
C CYS A 7 2.01 -35.52 -16.21
N LEU A 8 2.71 -36.22 -15.32
CA LEU A 8 4.00 -35.80 -14.76
C LEU A 8 5.14 -35.82 -15.78
N LEU A 9 5.00 -36.64 -16.82
CA LEU A 9 6.01 -36.81 -17.90
C LEU A 9 5.71 -35.97 -19.14
N LYS A 10 4.58 -35.31 -19.21
CA LYS A 10 4.23 -34.44 -20.32
C LYS A 10 4.97 -33.10 -20.20
N LYS A 11 5.55 -32.68 -21.33
CA LYS A 11 6.11 -31.33 -21.46
C LYS A 11 5.09 -30.30 -21.00
N LYS A 12 5.52 -29.35 -20.17
CA LYS A 12 4.63 -28.27 -19.66
C LYS A 12 3.85 -27.66 -20.82
N VAL A 13 2.53 -27.67 -20.73
CA VAL A 13 1.61 -27.07 -21.70
C VAL A 13 1.50 -25.56 -21.50
N THR A 14 1.91 -25.08 -20.33
CA THR A 14 1.95 -23.65 -20.02
C THR A 14 3.17 -23.01 -20.67
N GLY A 15 2.94 -21.99 -21.50
CA GLY A 15 4.01 -21.09 -21.96
C GLY A 15 4.78 -20.49 -20.76
N ASN A 16 5.93 -19.93 -21.04
CA ASN A 16 6.61 -19.14 -20.03
C ASN A 16 5.67 -18.00 -19.63
N LEU A 17 5.27 -17.94 -18.35
CA LEU A 17 4.62 -16.76 -17.82
C LEU A 17 5.54 -15.57 -18.07
N PRO A 18 5.00 -14.39 -18.45
CA PRO A 18 5.82 -13.20 -18.56
C PRO A 18 6.58 -13.05 -17.24
N VAL A 19 7.88 -12.91 -17.33
CA VAL A 19 8.71 -12.57 -16.18
C VAL A 19 8.20 -11.23 -15.68
N GLN A 20 8.08 -11.10 -14.38
CA GLN A 20 7.78 -9.82 -13.73
C GLN A 20 8.64 -8.72 -14.37
N ASP A 21 8.06 -7.55 -14.61
CA ASP A 21 8.78 -6.42 -15.19
C ASP A 21 10.06 -6.16 -14.36
N GLU A 22 11.20 -6.09 -15.03
CA GLU A 22 12.50 -5.88 -14.38
C GLU A 22 12.50 -4.62 -13.49
N GLU A 23 11.71 -3.61 -13.85
CA GLU A 23 11.56 -2.39 -13.07
C GLU A 23 10.83 -2.65 -11.75
N VAL A 24 9.73 -3.40 -11.76
CA VAL A 24 8.99 -3.79 -10.56
C VAL A 24 9.89 -4.61 -9.63
N GLU A 25 10.58 -5.61 -10.16
CA GLU A 25 11.49 -6.46 -9.39
C GLU A 25 12.61 -5.63 -8.75
N ARG A 26 13.18 -4.67 -9.49
CA ARG A 26 14.24 -3.78 -8.99
C ARG A 26 13.73 -2.92 -7.82
N ILE A 27 12.57 -2.28 -8.00
CA ILE A 27 11.97 -1.42 -6.96
C ILE A 27 11.65 -2.25 -5.71
N CYS A 28 11.03 -3.41 -5.87
CA CYS A 28 10.69 -4.29 -4.75
C CYS A 28 11.95 -4.77 -3.99
N ARG A 29 13.03 -5.10 -4.69
CA ARG A 29 14.31 -5.47 -4.04
C ARG A 29 14.94 -4.29 -3.29
N GLU A 30 14.82 -3.07 -3.82
CA GLU A 30 15.29 -1.87 -3.13
C GLU A 30 14.45 -1.62 -1.86
N ILE A 31 13.12 -1.73 -1.94
CA ILE A 31 12.23 -1.65 -0.77
C ILE A 31 12.64 -2.66 0.29
N LYS A 32 12.86 -3.93 -0.11
CA LYS A 32 13.28 -4.98 0.82
C LYS A 32 14.55 -4.62 1.56
N ARG A 33 15.57 -4.08 0.86
CA ARG A 33 16.82 -3.66 1.50
C ARG A 33 16.61 -2.56 2.53
N GLU A 34 15.76 -1.57 2.22
CA GLU A 34 15.44 -0.50 3.15
C GLU A 34 14.66 -1.01 4.37
N ILE A 35 13.70 -1.93 4.16
CA ILE A 35 12.94 -2.58 5.23
C ILE A 35 13.87 -3.39 6.13
N ASP A 36 14.71 -4.26 5.56
CA ASP A 36 15.62 -5.12 6.30
C ASP A 36 16.61 -4.30 7.14
N ALA A 37 17.13 -3.20 6.56
CA ALA A 37 18.08 -2.31 7.25
C ALA A 37 17.43 -1.56 8.43
N ARG A 38 16.14 -1.22 8.35
CA ARG A 38 15.47 -0.37 9.32
C ARG A 38 14.69 -1.13 10.38
N PHE A 39 13.91 -2.11 9.96
CA PHE A 39 12.98 -2.82 10.83
C PHE A 39 13.51 -4.19 11.27
N GLY A 40 14.41 -4.81 10.49
CA GLY A 40 14.86 -6.18 10.74
C GLY A 40 13.72 -7.22 10.68
N ARG A 41 12.55 -6.82 10.19
CA ARG A 41 11.32 -7.60 10.00
C ARG A 41 10.50 -7.02 8.85
N SER A 42 9.46 -7.72 8.43
CA SER A 42 8.52 -7.20 7.41
C SER A 42 7.88 -5.89 7.85
N LEU A 43 7.71 -4.98 6.90
CA LEU A 43 6.95 -3.74 7.05
C LEU A 43 5.46 -4.09 7.10
N ALA A 44 4.82 -3.74 8.21
CA ALA A 44 3.40 -4.00 8.41
C ALA A 44 2.59 -2.76 8.01
N ILE A 45 1.65 -2.94 7.10
CA ILE A 45 0.81 -1.87 6.56
C ILE A 45 -0.64 -2.07 7.00
N ARG A 46 -1.26 -1.04 7.55
CA ARG A 46 -2.71 -0.94 7.72
C ARG A 46 -3.29 -0.03 6.65
N GLU A 47 -4.23 -0.53 5.90
CA GLU A 47 -5.05 0.26 4.98
C GLU A 47 -6.27 0.81 5.71
N LEU A 48 -6.58 2.10 5.50
CA LEU A 48 -7.73 2.79 6.06
C LEU A 48 -8.49 3.49 4.95
N ASP A 49 -9.66 2.97 4.63
CA ASP A 49 -10.66 3.65 3.81
C ASP A 49 -11.33 4.76 4.63
N ALA A 50 -11.20 6.00 4.20
CA ALA A 50 -11.75 7.18 4.86
C ALA A 50 -12.98 7.77 4.13
N GLY A 51 -13.38 7.16 3.03
CA GLY A 51 -14.50 7.56 2.19
C GLY A 51 -14.14 7.49 0.71
N SER A 52 -13.54 6.36 0.30
CA SER A 52 -13.09 6.13 -1.07
C SER A 52 -14.21 5.60 -1.97
N ASP A 53 -13.94 5.64 -3.27
CA ASP A 53 -14.72 4.99 -4.31
C ASP A 53 -14.22 3.57 -4.65
N ASN A 54 -13.32 3.03 -3.83
CA ASN A 54 -12.64 1.74 -3.99
C ASN A 54 -11.62 1.67 -5.13
N ALA A 55 -11.29 2.76 -5.81
CA ALA A 55 -10.34 2.73 -6.91
C ALA A 55 -8.89 2.51 -6.41
N ALA A 56 -8.48 3.24 -5.39
CA ALA A 56 -7.15 3.10 -4.80
C ALA A 56 -6.97 1.75 -4.10
N GLU A 57 -8.01 1.23 -3.44
CA GLU A 57 -7.99 -0.06 -2.75
C GLU A 57 -7.81 -1.23 -3.73
N ILE A 58 -8.43 -1.16 -4.92
CA ILE A 58 -8.23 -2.17 -5.96
C ILE A 58 -6.75 -2.22 -6.37
N GLU A 59 -6.10 -1.07 -6.54
CA GLU A 59 -4.69 -1.02 -6.91
C GLU A 59 -3.77 -1.45 -5.76
N ILE A 60 -4.14 -1.17 -4.50
CA ILE A 60 -3.45 -1.69 -3.32
C ILE A 60 -3.59 -3.21 -3.24
N ASN A 61 -4.79 -3.75 -3.46
CA ASN A 61 -5.04 -5.19 -3.49
C ASN A 61 -4.24 -5.89 -4.61
N ASN A 62 -4.04 -5.23 -5.75
CA ASN A 62 -3.21 -5.74 -6.83
C ASN A 62 -1.75 -5.97 -6.42
N LEU A 63 -1.24 -5.27 -5.41
CA LEU A 63 0.11 -5.52 -4.89
C LEU A 63 0.31 -6.94 -4.35
N ASN A 64 -0.77 -7.58 -3.89
CA ASN A 64 -0.75 -8.95 -3.36
C ASN A 64 -1.02 -10.03 -4.42
N ASN A 65 -1.22 -9.65 -5.69
CA ASN A 65 -1.41 -10.63 -6.74
C ASN A 65 -0.09 -11.35 -7.10
N ALA A 66 -0.19 -12.42 -7.89
CA ALA A 66 0.96 -13.23 -8.27
C ALA A 66 2.00 -12.48 -9.14
N TYR A 67 1.64 -11.33 -9.71
CA TYR A 67 2.56 -10.50 -10.51
C TYR A 67 3.45 -9.62 -9.63
N TYR A 68 2.88 -8.91 -8.65
CA TYR A 68 3.64 -8.03 -7.77
C TYR A 68 4.22 -8.76 -6.57
N ASP A 69 3.43 -9.62 -5.91
CA ASP A 69 3.84 -10.50 -4.82
C ASP A 69 4.70 -9.77 -3.76
N VAL A 70 4.16 -8.65 -3.25
CA VAL A 70 4.93 -7.77 -2.36
C VAL A 70 5.29 -8.41 -1.02
N GLU A 71 4.57 -9.45 -0.60
CA GLU A 71 4.88 -10.19 0.63
C GLU A 71 6.26 -10.86 0.54
N ARG A 72 6.67 -11.32 -0.63
CA ARG A 72 8.01 -11.85 -0.92
C ARG A 72 9.12 -10.83 -0.63
N PHE A 73 8.78 -9.55 -0.73
CA PHE A 73 9.72 -8.45 -0.50
C PHE A 73 9.60 -7.84 0.91
N GLY A 74 8.86 -8.49 1.79
CA GLY A 74 8.77 -8.08 3.18
C GLY A 74 7.76 -6.96 3.45
N ILE A 75 6.73 -6.81 2.61
CA ILE A 75 5.58 -5.96 2.88
C ILE A 75 4.41 -6.87 3.26
N SER A 76 3.73 -6.58 4.36
CA SER A 76 2.56 -7.34 4.81
C SER A 76 1.42 -6.42 5.19
N PHE A 77 0.20 -6.79 4.83
CA PHE A 77 -1.00 -6.05 5.24
C PHE A 77 -1.58 -6.65 6.51
N VAL A 78 -1.91 -5.79 7.48
CA VAL A 78 -2.39 -6.21 8.79
C VAL A 78 -3.76 -5.61 9.10
N ALA A 79 -4.63 -6.41 9.71
CA ALA A 79 -5.98 -5.98 10.05
C ALA A 79 -6.02 -5.03 11.26
N SER A 80 -5.08 -5.14 12.19
CA SER A 80 -5.06 -4.31 13.39
C SER A 80 -4.02 -3.19 13.28
N PRO A 81 -4.39 -1.92 13.53
CA PRO A 81 -3.44 -0.81 13.53
C PRO A 81 -2.33 -0.95 14.58
N ARG A 82 -2.55 -1.74 15.64
CA ARG A 82 -1.55 -1.98 16.70
C ARG A 82 -0.32 -2.74 16.23
N HIS A 83 -0.40 -3.35 15.06
CA HIS A 83 0.70 -4.10 14.45
C HIS A 83 1.28 -3.40 13.22
N ALA A 84 0.73 -2.23 12.86
CA ALA A 84 1.13 -1.51 11.66
C ALA A 84 2.24 -0.48 11.92
N ASP A 85 3.16 -0.41 10.99
CA ASP A 85 4.21 0.61 10.91
C ASP A 85 3.79 1.77 9.99
N VAL A 86 2.98 1.45 8.97
CA VAL A 86 2.49 2.41 7.97
C VAL A 86 0.97 2.38 7.93
N LEU A 87 0.35 3.54 7.94
CA LEU A 87 -1.06 3.74 7.65
C LEU A 87 -1.21 4.24 6.21
N LEU A 88 -1.78 3.42 5.33
CA LEU A 88 -2.21 3.86 4.00
C LEU A 88 -3.64 4.38 4.10
N VAL A 89 -3.84 5.65 3.85
CA VAL A 89 -5.16 6.29 3.86
C VAL A 89 -5.63 6.46 2.44
N THR A 90 -6.82 5.94 2.15
CA THR A 90 -7.49 6.04 0.85
C THR A 90 -8.77 6.85 0.97
N GLY A 91 -9.15 7.49 -0.13
CA GLY A 91 -10.35 8.32 -0.21
C GLY A 91 -10.28 9.63 0.58
N ALA A 92 -11.24 10.48 0.32
CA ALA A 92 -11.39 11.75 1.02
C ALA A 92 -11.88 11.51 2.46
N ILE A 93 -11.36 12.30 3.40
CA ILE A 93 -11.79 12.18 4.81
C ILE A 93 -13.23 12.64 4.97
N THR A 94 -14.13 11.71 5.23
CA THR A 94 -15.51 12.04 5.56
C THR A 94 -15.67 12.40 7.04
N HIS A 95 -16.69 13.21 7.36
CA HIS A 95 -17.01 13.55 8.76
C HIS A 95 -17.24 12.29 9.62
N ASN A 96 -17.85 11.25 9.05
CA ASN A 96 -18.12 10.00 9.75
C ASN A 96 -16.84 9.19 10.05
N MET A 97 -15.84 9.25 9.17
CA MET A 97 -14.59 8.51 9.33
C MET A 97 -13.51 9.28 10.08
N ALA A 98 -13.65 10.60 10.25
CA ALA A 98 -12.64 11.44 10.88
C ALA A 98 -12.20 10.91 12.26
N ILE A 99 -13.16 10.58 13.12
CA ILE A 99 -12.89 10.05 14.46
C ILE A 99 -12.25 8.66 14.39
N ALA A 100 -12.71 7.82 13.47
CA ALA A 100 -12.17 6.48 13.28
C ALA A 100 -10.72 6.53 12.75
N ALA A 101 -10.43 7.44 11.82
CA ALA A 101 -9.09 7.66 11.28
C ALA A 101 -8.13 8.12 12.39
N GLN A 102 -8.52 9.10 13.22
CA GLN A 102 -7.71 9.55 14.35
C GLN A 102 -7.44 8.41 15.33
N LYS A 103 -8.46 7.65 15.72
CA LYS A 103 -8.31 6.50 16.63
C LYS A 103 -7.41 5.40 16.04
N THR A 104 -7.49 5.17 14.73
CA THR A 104 -6.63 4.21 14.05
C THR A 104 -5.17 4.65 14.14
N TYR A 105 -4.90 5.92 13.84
CA TYR A 105 -3.56 6.50 13.98
C TYR A 105 -3.05 6.43 15.41
N ASP A 106 -3.86 6.78 16.41
CA ASP A 106 -3.47 6.77 17.82
C ASP A 106 -3.14 5.36 18.32
N ALA A 107 -3.82 4.34 17.77
CA ALA A 107 -3.62 2.95 18.14
C ALA A 107 -2.33 2.33 17.56
N MET A 108 -1.68 2.98 16.58
CA MET A 108 -0.43 2.50 16.00
C MET A 108 0.75 2.78 16.95
N PRO A 109 1.70 1.83 17.05
CA PRO A 109 2.94 2.02 17.81
C PRO A 109 3.86 3.04 17.11
N SER A 110 4.76 3.66 17.86
CA SER A 110 5.83 4.49 17.30
C SER A 110 7.10 3.66 17.09
N PRO A 111 7.89 3.93 16.03
CA PRO A 111 7.69 4.92 14.98
C PRO A 111 6.59 4.49 14.00
N LYS A 112 5.79 5.45 13.50
CA LYS A 112 4.68 5.22 12.58
C LYS A 112 4.69 6.25 11.47
N PHE A 113 4.21 5.85 10.29
CA PHE A 113 4.14 6.70 9.11
C PHE A 113 2.73 6.73 8.54
N VAL A 114 2.34 7.85 7.96
CA VAL A 114 1.03 8.03 7.29
C VAL A 114 1.26 8.39 5.83
N VAL A 115 0.63 7.63 4.95
CA VAL A 115 0.70 7.82 3.50
C VAL A 115 -0.71 8.03 2.96
N ALA A 116 -0.94 9.14 2.29
CA ALA A 116 -2.17 9.40 1.54
C ALA A 116 -2.03 8.82 0.13
N VAL A 117 -2.93 7.91 -0.26
CA VAL A 117 -2.91 7.20 -1.54
C VAL A 117 -4.12 7.59 -2.37
N GLY A 118 -3.85 8.10 -3.56
CA GLY A 118 -4.88 8.62 -4.46
C GLY A 118 -5.14 10.12 -4.30
N GLU A 119 -5.67 10.74 -5.33
CA GLU A 119 -5.95 12.19 -5.35
C GLU A 119 -6.94 12.57 -4.24
N ASP A 120 -7.94 11.71 -4.00
CA ASP A 120 -8.98 11.95 -2.99
C ASP A 120 -8.39 11.99 -1.58
N ALA A 121 -7.48 11.06 -1.25
CA ALA A 121 -6.78 11.07 0.03
C ALA A 121 -5.78 12.24 0.14
N CYS A 122 -5.17 12.63 -0.98
CA CYS A 122 -4.16 13.71 -0.99
C CYS A 122 -4.77 15.10 -0.81
N THR A 123 -5.94 15.35 -1.42
CA THR A 123 -6.51 16.70 -1.55
C THR A 123 -8.00 16.79 -1.24
N GLY A 124 -8.70 15.66 -1.13
CA GLY A 124 -10.15 15.54 -1.11
C GLY A 124 -10.76 15.34 -2.49
N GLY A 125 -9.94 15.41 -3.57
CA GLY A 125 -10.34 15.15 -4.94
C GLY A 125 -11.58 15.92 -5.38
N ILE A 126 -12.43 15.27 -6.14
CA ILE A 126 -13.71 15.83 -6.63
C ILE A 126 -14.74 16.03 -5.51
N TYR A 127 -14.52 15.41 -4.34
CA TYR A 127 -15.44 15.49 -3.19
C TYR A 127 -15.14 16.68 -2.28
N ARG A 128 -14.03 17.39 -2.52
CA ARG A 128 -13.62 18.55 -1.72
C ARG A 128 -14.69 19.63 -1.69
N GLY A 129 -15.01 20.12 -0.49
CA GLY A 129 -16.03 21.17 -0.31
C GLY A 129 -17.48 20.68 -0.31
N THR A 130 -17.70 19.35 -0.38
CA THR A 130 -19.04 18.80 -0.16
C THR A 130 -19.36 18.72 1.33
N TYR A 131 -20.64 18.68 1.68
CA TYR A 131 -21.11 18.70 3.09
C TYR A 131 -20.66 17.49 3.90
N ALA A 132 -20.31 16.38 3.26
CA ALA A 132 -19.97 15.13 3.91
C ALA A 132 -18.45 14.95 4.12
N VAL A 133 -17.62 15.78 3.48
CA VAL A 133 -16.17 15.60 3.39
C VAL A 133 -15.43 16.78 4.03
N LEU A 134 -14.45 16.45 4.88
CA LEU A 134 -13.54 17.43 5.46
C LEU A 134 -12.46 17.87 4.48
N GLY A 135 -11.95 16.94 3.65
CA GLY A 135 -10.87 17.20 2.71
C GLY A 135 -9.94 16.01 2.57
N GLY A 136 -8.65 16.28 2.33
CA GLY A 136 -7.61 15.26 2.28
C GLY A 136 -7.18 14.76 3.66
N ALA A 137 -6.33 13.73 3.69
CA ALA A 137 -5.87 13.09 4.93
C ALA A 137 -5.15 14.06 5.88
N GLU A 138 -4.45 15.06 5.35
CA GLU A 138 -3.69 16.02 6.16
C GLU A 138 -4.55 16.99 6.99
N GLU A 139 -5.87 17.04 6.73
CA GLU A 139 -6.78 17.82 7.56
C GLU A 139 -6.87 17.29 9.00
N ILE A 140 -6.61 15.99 9.20
CA ILE A 140 -6.74 15.34 10.51
C ILE A 140 -5.55 14.45 10.91
N LEU A 141 -4.66 14.09 9.98
CA LEU A 141 -3.54 13.20 10.22
C LEU A 141 -2.22 13.85 9.79
N PRO A 142 -1.10 13.57 10.49
CA PRO A 142 0.22 14.00 10.06
C PRO A 142 0.69 13.14 8.87
N VAL A 143 0.43 13.58 7.65
CA VAL A 143 0.80 12.86 6.43
C VAL A 143 2.29 13.01 6.14
N ASP A 144 3.04 11.91 6.12
CA ASP A 144 4.47 11.87 5.80
C ASP A 144 4.73 11.82 4.29
N MET A 145 3.83 11.18 3.53
CA MET A 145 3.97 11.00 2.08
C MET A 145 2.61 11.06 1.39
N LYS A 146 2.59 11.68 0.20
CA LYS A 146 1.43 11.69 -0.70
C LYS A 146 1.77 10.95 -1.98
N ILE A 147 0.91 10.05 -2.41
CA ILE A 147 0.99 9.30 -3.66
C ILE A 147 -0.21 9.70 -4.51
N PRO A 148 -0.06 10.69 -5.38
CA PRO A 148 -1.18 11.17 -6.22
C PRO A 148 -1.52 10.15 -7.31
N GLY A 149 -2.73 10.23 -7.82
CA GLY A 149 -3.27 9.38 -8.90
C GLY A 149 -4.76 9.12 -8.67
N ASN A 150 -5.47 8.80 -9.72
CA ASN A 150 -6.91 8.53 -9.61
C ASN A 150 -7.32 7.33 -10.49
N PRO A 151 -7.04 6.09 -9.98
CA PRO A 151 -6.15 5.72 -8.89
C PRO A 151 -4.66 5.76 -9.27
N PRO A 152 -3.73 5.78 -8.31
CA PRO A 152 -2.32 5.54 -8.59
C PRO A 152 -2.09 4.07 -8.96
N THR A 153 -1.20 3.81 -9.92
CA THR A 153 -0.85 2.43 -10.29
C THR A 153 -0.08 1.73 -9.18
N PRO A 154 -0.08 0.38 -9.12
CA PRO A 154 0.70 -0.37 -8.13
C PRO A 154 2.18 0.02 -8.14
N LEU A 155 2.76 0.28 -9.31
CA LEU A 155 4.16 0.74 -9.44
C LEU A 155 4.38 2.11 -8.80
N GLN A 156 3.42 3.04 -8.94
CA GLN A 156 3.48 4.34 -8.28
C GLN A 156 3.38 4.21 -6.76
N ILE A 157 2.52 3.29 -6.27
CA ILE A 157 2.41 2.99 -4.84
C ILE A 157 3.74 2.45 -4.30
N LEU A 158 4.34 1.48 -4.96
CA LEU A 158 5.66 0.93 -4.58
C LEU A 158 6.75 1.99 -4.61
N THR A 159 6.77 2.84 -5.63
CA THR A 159 7.74 3.94 -5.73
C THR A 159 7.59 4.95 -4.58
N GLY A 160 6.33 5.26 -4.21
CA GLY A 160 6.02 6.11 -3.06
C GLY A 160 6.49 5.50 -1.74
N LEU A 161 6.24 4.20 -1.53
CA LEU A 161 6.71 3.48 -0.34
C LEU A 161 8.25 3.45 -0.26
N LEU A 162 8.94 3.26 -1.39
CA LEU A 162 10.39 3.34 -1.43
C LEU A 162 10.90 4.75 -1.06
N ALA A 163 10.26 5.79 -1.59
CA ALA A 163 10.58 7.17 -1.26
C ALA A 163 10.37 7.48 0.23
N LEU A 164 9.27 6.97 0.81
CA LEU A 164 9.01 7.07 2.25
C LEU A 164 10.13 6.43 3.06
N MET A 165 10.53 5.20 2.75
CA MET A 165 11.60 4.50 3.46
C MET A 165 12.92 5.26 3.41
N ARG A 166 13.26 5.86 2.27
CA ARG A 166 14.46 6.68 2.10
C ARG A 166 14.38 8.03 2.82
N SER A 167 13.21 8.67 2.83
CA SER A 167 13.03 9.96 3.54
C SER A 167 13.09 9.80 5.04
N ALA A 168 12.62 8.68 5.55
CA ALA A 168 12.63 8.35 6.96
C ALA A 168 14.06 8.16 7.52
N GLN A 169 15.05 7.81 6.69
CA GLN A 169 16.49 7.76 7.07
C GLN A 169 17.08 9.11 7.43
N LYS A 170 16.49 10.22 6.98
CA LYS A 170 17.01 11.58 7.22
C LYS A 170 16.48 12.23 8.50
N LYS A 171 15.54 11.57 9.18
CA LYS A 171 14.92 12.11 10.42
C LYS A 171 15.53 11.53 11.71
N ASP A 172 16.36 10.50 11.61
CA ASP A 172 17.18 9.92 12.69
C ASP A 172 18.59 10.55 12.67
#